data_6a4baf60be3abfc192af78b6377d96d5
#
_entry.id   6a4baf60be3abfc192af78b6377d96d5
#
_cell.length_a   1.000
_cell.length_b   1.000
_cell.length_c   1.000
_cell.angle_alpha   90.00
_cell.angle_beta   90.00
_cell.angle_gamma   90.00
#
_symmetry.space_group_name_H-M   'P 1'
#
loop_
_entity.id
_entity.type
_entity.pdbx_description
1 polymer ?
#
loop_
_entity_poly.entity_id
_entity_poly.type
_entity_poly.pdbx_seq_one_letter_code
_entity_poly.pdbx_strand_id
1 'polypeptide(L)'
;FVPTCFIYMLVLQLAIILVWNNIAYWIYKTVFPPRRMLLVHGDRPIESIVSKFQSRKDKYNLVQYVHVSEGLETVCRTIVQGYEQGLFNAVVIWDIPTQERNILMKYCYARSIRVYMMPKITDVIIRGTEELHLFDTPILLTREYSLTVEQRFVKRLIDQTIFPCQ
;
A
#
# COMPACT_ATOMS: atom_id res chain seq x y z
N PHE A 1 -29.37 3.79 -46.32
CA PHE A 1 -29.93 4.54 -45.16
C PHE A 1 -29.61 3.88 -43.78
N VAL A 2 -29.43 2.59 -43.71
CA VAL A 2 -29.14 1.89 -42.44
C VAL A 2 -27.71 2.15 -41.90
N PRO A 3 -26.63 2.17 -42.71
CA PRO A 3 -25.27 2.35 -42.22
C PRO A 3 -24.99 3.74 -41.67
N THR A 4 -25.62 4.78 -42.19
CA THR A 4 -25.44 6.16 -41.74
C THR A 4 -26.02 6.38 -40.33
N CYS A 5 -27.22 5.87 -40.06
CA CYS A 5 -27.81 5.90 -38.69
C CYS A 5 -26.92 5.19 -37.68
N PHE A 6 -26.30 4.08 -38.04
CA PHE A 6 -25.41 3.33 -37.14
C PHE A 6 -24.17 4.12 -36.77
N ILE A 7 -23.58 4.84 -37.71
CA ILE A 7 -22.42 5.71 -37.49
C ILE A 7 -22.80 6.88 -36.56
N TYR A 8 -23.94 7.52 -36.75
CA TYR A 8 -24.40 8.58 -35.86
C TYR A 8 -24.64 8.09 -34.43
N MET A 9 -25.26 6.93 -34.26
CA MET A 9 -25.45 6.30 -32.96
C MET A 9 -24.10 6.03 -32.26
N LEU A 10 -23.13 5.51 -32.99
CA LEU A 10 -21.81 5.17 -32.47
C LEU A 10 -21.03 6.44 -32.04
N VAL A 11 -21.06 7.49 -32.86
CA VAL A 11 -20.45 8.78 -32.56
C VAL A 11 -21.10 9.44 -31.32
N LEU A 12 -22.43 9.40 -31.24
CA LEU A 12 -23.18 9.93 -30.10
C LEU A 12 -22.82 9.18 -28.81
N GLN A 13 -22.75 7.85 -28.89
CA GLN A 13 -22.37 7.01 -27.74
C GLN A 13 -20.95 7.29 -27.26
N LEU A 14 -19.99 7.43 -28.18
CA LEU A 14 -18.61 7.81 -27.84
C LEU A 14 -18.56 9.19 -27.18
N ALA A 15 -19.29 10.16 -27.69
CA ALA A 15 -19.36 11.51 -27.10
C ALA A 15 -19.90 11.47 -25.66
N ILE A 16 -20.98 10.71 -25.42
CA ILE A 16 -21.56 10.54 -24.08
C ILE A 16 -20.55 9.90 -23.14
N ILE A 17 -19.85 8.85 -23.56
CA ILE A 17 -18.83 8.16 -22.75
C ILE A 17 -17.69 9.12 -22.39
N LEU A 18 -17.20 9.91 -23.35
CA LEU A 18 -16.12 10.87 -23.09
C LEU A 18 -16.55 11.97 -22.11
N VAL A 19 -17.73 12.52 -22.28
CA VAL A 19 -18.29 13.53 -21.36
C VAL A 19 -18.45 12.93 -19.95
N TRP A 20 -19.04 11.74 -19.85
CA TRP A 20 -19.20 11.05 -18.57
C TRP A 20 -17.87 10.76 -17.88
N ASN A 21 -16.88 10.30 -18.63
CA ASN A 21 -15.55 10.00 -18.09
C ASN A 21 -14.85 11.27 -17.54
N ASN A 22 -14.98 12.41 -18.25
CA ASN A 22 -14.45 13.68 -17.76
C ASN A 22 -15.16 14.16 -16.49
N ILE A 23 -16.49 14.06 -16.43
CA ILE A 23 -17.28 14.44 -15.26
C ILE A 23 -16.91 13.53 -14.07
N ALA A 24 -16.86 12.22 -14.27
CA ALA A 24 -16.48 11.26 -13.23
C ALA A 24 -15.07 11.51 -12.71
N TYR A 25 -14.12 11.81 -13.60
CA TYR A 25 -12.74 12.14 -13.21
C TYR A 25 -12.70 13.45 -12.38
N TRP A 26 -13.43 14.47 -12.78
CA TRP A 26 -13.50 15.72 -12.05
C TRP A 26 -14.11 15.55 -10.66
N ILE A 27 -15.23 14.83 -10.55
CA ILE A 27 -15.87 14.48 -9.27
C ILE A 27 -14.90 13.69 -8.40
N TYR A 28 -14.24 12.65 -8.94
CA TYR A 28 -13.28 11.85 -8.21
C TYR A 28 -12.13 12.70 -7.63
N LYS A 29 -11.56 13.59 -8.42
CA LYS A 29 -10.46 14.46 -7.98
C LYS A 29 -10.89 15.45 -6.90
N THR A 30 -12.14 15.91 -6.92
CA THR A 30 -12.69 16.85 -5.93
C THR A 30 -13.04 16.14 -4.62
N VAL A 31 -13.62 14.94 -4.70
CA VAL A 31 -14.04 14.16 -3.51
C VAL A 31 -12.88 13.47 -2.83
N PHE A 32 -11.86 13.05 -3.58
CA PHE A 32 -10.69 12.33 -3.06
C PHE A 32 -9.39 13.12 -3.30
N PRO A 33 -9.12 14.18 -2.52
CA PRO A 33 -7.87 14.90 -2.64
C PRO A 33 -6.67 13.99 -2.30
N PRO A 34 -5.49 14.25 -2.88
CA PRO A 34 -4.31 13.44 -2.63
C PRO A 34 -3.94 13.47 -1.14
N ARG A 35 -3.61 12.31 -0.60
CA ARG A 35 -3.23 12.16 0.81
C ARG A 35 -1.86 12.77 1.03
N ARG A 36 -1.77 13.71 1.96
CA ARG A 36 -0.51 14.27 2.40
C ARG A 36 0.17 13.31 3.35
N MET A 37 1.45 13.06 3.14
CA MET A 37 2.21 12.07 3.90
C MET A 37 3.54 12.64 4.38
N LEU A 38 3.94 12.22 5.58
CA LEU A 38 5.28 12.36 6.12
C LEU A 38 6.07 11.09 5.82
N LEU A 39 7.26 11.19 5.25
CA LEU A 39 8.18 10.08 5.06
C LEU A 39 9.22 10.05 6.17
N VAL A 40 9.22 9.00 6.99
CA VAL A 40 10.28 8.70 7.96
C VAL A 40 11.15 7.61 7.36
N HIS A 41 12.45 7.87 7.19
CA HIS A 41 13.36 6.97 6.51
C HIS A 41 14.64 6.71 7.30
N GLY A 42 15.27 5.58 7.03
CA GLY A 42 16.60 5.21 7.49
C GLY A 42 17.67 5.55 6.45
N ASP A 43 18.77 4.82 6.50
CA ASP A 43 20.01 5.10 5.70
C ASP A 43 19.88 4.72 4.22
N ARG A 44 18.84 3.95 3.85
CA ARG A 44 18.67 3.53 2.46
C ARG A 44 18.21 4.68 1.56
N PRO A 45 18.70 4.76 0.31
CA PRO A 45 18.31 5.80 -0.65
C PRO A 45 16.79 5.90 -0.80
N ILE A 46 16.27 7.12 -0.71
CA ILE A 46 14.82 7.39 -0.76
C ILE A 46 14.30 7.58 -2.19
N GLU A 47 15.20 7.73 -3.18
CA GLU A 47 14.83 8.04 -4.56
C GLU A 47 13.88 7.00 -5.16
N SER A 48 14.10 5.72 -4.83
CA SER A 48 13.28 4.61 -5.31
C SER A 48 11.84 4.66 -4.80
N ILE A 49 11.63 5.09 -3.56
CA ILE A 49 10.29 5.22 -3.00
C ILE A 49 9.65 6.54 -3.42
N VAL A 50 10.41 7.62 -3.43
CA VAL A 50 9.93 8.94 -3.85
C VAL A 50 9.45 8.91 -5.30
N SER A 51 10.20 8.27 -6.21
CA SER A 51 9.77 8.11 -7.61
C SER A 51 8.45 7.35 -7.76
N LYS A 52 8.23 6.32 -6.95
CA LYS A 52 6.96 5.57 -6.91
C LYS A 52 5.79 6.43 -6.42
N PHE A 53 5.99 7.25 -5.41
CA PHE A 53 4.96 8.18 -4.94
C PHE A 53 4.74 9.32 -5.94
N GLN A 54 5.79 9.79 -6.60
CA GLN A 54 5.69 10.82 -7.63
C GLN A 54 4.94 10.36 -8.88
N SER A 55 5.01 9.07 -9.23
CA SER A 55 4.20 8.51 -10.33
C SER A 55 2.71 8.46 -10.02
N ARG A 56 2.31 8.61 -8.75
CA ARG A 56 0.93 8.59 -8.26
C ARG A 56 0.56 9.84 -7.46
N LYS A 57 0.99 11.01 -7.93
CA LYS A 57 0.67 12.32 -7.30
C LYS A 57 -0.83 12.61 -7.21
N ASP A 58 -1.62 11.95 -8.02
CA ASP A 58 -3.08 11.95 -7.97
C ASP A 58 -3.63 11.41 -6.65
N LYS A 59 -2.91 10.48 -5.99
CA LYS A 59 -3.35 9.80 -4.76
C LYS A 59 -2.52 10.14 -3.53
N TYR A 60 -1.23 10.40 -3.71
CA TYR A 60 -0.25 10.54 -2.64
C TYR A 60 0.64 11.75 -2.85
N ASN A 61 0.82 12.54 -1.80
CA ASN A 61 1.71 13.69 -1.80
C ASN A 61 2.64 13.63 -0.58
N LEU A 62 3.94 13.46 -0.80
CA LEU A 62 4.94 13.53 0.25
C LEU A 62 5.24 14.99 0.55
N VAL A 63 4.90 15.44 1.76
CA VAL A 63 5.01 16.84 2.18
C VAL A 63 6.31 17.08 2.95
N GLN A 64 6.72 16.10 3.76
CA GLN A 64 7.85 16.26 4.66
C GLN A 64 8.66 14.95 4.75
N TYR A 65 9.96 15.10 4.99
CA TYR A 65 10.91 14.00 5.15
C TYR A 65 11.61 14.16 6.50
N VAL A 66 11.78 13.06 7.23
CA VAL A 66 12.48 13.02 8.52
C VAL A 66 13.37 11.80 8.55
N HIS A 67 14.63 11.98 8.92
CA HIS A 67 15.56 10.87 9.08
C HIS A 67 15.51 10.33 10.51
N VAL A 68 15.55 8.99 10.64
CA VAL A 68 15.42 8.35 11.96
C VAL A 68 16.61 8.67 12.90
N SER A 69 17.77 9.01 12.34
CA SER A 69 18.95 9.42 13.12
C SER A 69 18.77 10.72 13.92
N GLU A 70 17.74 11.51 13.63
CA GLU A 70 17.40 12.70 14.44
C GLU A 70 16.91 12.33 15.86
N GLY A 71 16.74 11.04 16.13
CA GLY A 71 16.27 10.49 17.38
C GLY A 71 14.75 10.26 17.41
N LEU A 72 14.36 9.12 17.97
CA LEU A 72 12.95 8.70 18.02
C LEU A 72 12.02 9.71 18.68
N GLU A 73 12.50 10.40 19.72
CA GLU A 73 11.68 11.39 20.42
C GLU A 73 11.38 12.61 19.52
N THR A 74 12.38 13.10 18.80
CA THR A 74 12.22 14.18 17.82
C THR A 74 11.27 13.78 16.71
N VAL A 75 11.46 12.59 16.15
CA VAL A 75 10.58 12.03 15.09
C VAL A 75 9.14 11.93 15.59
N CYS A 76 8.91 11.38 16.80
CA CYS A 76 7.58 11.30 17.39
C CYS A 76 6.94 12.67 17.61
N ARG A 77 7.72 13.65 18.07
CA ARG A 77 7.26 15.03 18.25
C ARG A 77 6.86 15.67 16.92
N THR A 78 7.69 15.53 15.92
CA THR A 78 7.41 16.03 14.55
C THR A 78 6.15 15.39 13.97
N ILE A 79 5.94 14.08 14.19
CA ILE A 79 4.74 13.36 13.74
C ILE A 79 3.49 13.96 14.38
N VAL A 80 3.49 14.18 15.69
CA VAL A 80 2.30 14.71 16.39
C VAL A 80 2.04 16.14 15.99
N GLN A 81 3.05 17.00 16.04
CA GLN A 81 2.90 18.41 15.68
C GLN A 81 2.38 18.59 14.26
N GLY A 82 2.96 17.89 13.30
CA GLY A 82 2.53 17.99 11.91
C GLY A 82 1.13 17.40 11.67
N TYR A 83 0.77 16.34 12.38
CA TYR A 83 -0.57 15.75 12.31
C TYR A 83 -1.63 16.68 12.92
N GLU A 84 -1.37 17.28 14.07
CA GLU A 84 -2.27 18.24 14.73
C GLU A 84 -2.43 19.54 13.93
N GLN A 85 -1.37 19.99 13.27
CA GLN A 85 -1.41 21.13 12.35
C GLN A 85 -2.06 20.81 11.00
N GLY A 86 -2.43 19.55 10.76
CA GLY A 86 -3.05 19.11 9.50
C GLY A 86 -2.12 19.18 8.29
N LEU A 87 -0.79 19.20 8.50
CA LEU A 87 0.20 19.21 7.42
C LEU A 87 0.16 17.92 6.62
N PHE A 88 -0.02 16.81 7.31
CA PHE A 88 -0.19 15.47 6.71
C PHE A 88 -1.21 14.65 7.51
N ASN A 89 -1.75 13.62 6.88
CA ASN A 89 -2.76 12.73 7.47
C ASN A 89 -2.31 11.25 7.52
N ALA A 90 -1.10 10.97 7.12
CA ALA A 90 -0.51 9.65 7.16
C ALA A 90 1.03 9.72 7.27
N VAL A 91 1.62 8.67 7.81
CA VAL A 91 3.07 8.51 7.95
C VAL A 91 3.51 7.31 7.13
N VAL A 92 4.60 7.45 6.40
CA VAL A 92 5.26 6.37 5.66
C VAL A 92 6.55 6.02 6.38
N ILE A 93 6.72 4.77 6.78
CA ILE A 93 7.94 4.27 7.42
C ILE A 93 8.72 3.47 6.38
N TRP A 94 9.92 3.95 6.04
CA TRP A 94 10.76 3.36 5.02
C TRP A 94 12.13 2.98 5.56
N ASP A 95 12.42 1.68 5.50
CA ASP A 95 13.73 1.08 5.83
C ASP A 95 14.33 1.51 7.18
N ILE A 96 13.54 1.43 8.22
CA ILE A 96 13.97 1.73 9.60
C ILE A 96 14.28 0.41 10.33
N PRO A 97 15.25 0.39 11.27
CA PRO A 97 15.50 -0.76 12.13
C PRO A 97 14.23 -1.24 12.83
N THR A 98 14.12 -2.54 13.07
CA THR A 98 12.87 -3.17 13.54
C THR A 98 12.41 -2.62 14.88
N GLN A 99 13.33 -2.33 15.80
CA GLN A 99 12.98 -1.80 17.12
C GLN A 99 12.32 -0.43 17.02
N GLU A 100 12.97 0.50 16.32
CA GLU A 100 12.49 1.86 16.10
C GLU A 100 11.17 1.88 15.32
N ARG A 101 11.08 1.05 14.28
CA ARG A 101 9.85 0.86 13.51
C ARG A 101 8.68 0.46 14.40
N ASN A 102 8.90 -0.52 15.28
CA ASN A 102 7.84 -1.02 16.17
C ASN A 102 7.40 0.03 17.18
N ILE A 103 8.33 0.85 17.69
CA ILE A 103 8.02 1.97 18.57
C ILE A 103 7.18 3.01 17.84
N LEU A 104 7.62 3.45 16.66
CA LEU A 104 6.89 4.42 15.84
C LEU A 104 5.50 3.91 15.44
N MET A 105 5.40 2.64 15.08
CA MET A 105 4.13 2.03 14.72
C MET A 105 3.14 2.04 15.90
N LYS A 106 3.58 1.60 17.10
CA LYS A 106 2.77 1.63 18.32
C LYS A 106 2.36 3.05 18.67
N TYR A 107 3.28 3.99 18.55
CA TYR A 107 3.04 5.40 18.85
C TYR A 107 1.98 6.03 17.94
N CYS A 108 2.08 5.77 16.64
CA CYS A 108 1.10 6.22 15.64
C CYS A 108 -0.26 5.53 15.84
N TYR A 109 -0.25 4.22 16.09
CA TYR A 109 -1.46 3.44 16.33
C TYR A 109 -2.26 3.96 17.53
N ALA A 110 -1.59 4.23 18.66
CA ALA A 110 -2.21 4.78 19.86
C ALA A 110 -2.90 6.15 19.63
N ARG A 111 -2.48 6.87 18.58
CA ARG A 111 -3.05 8.18 18.20
C ARG A 111 -3.96 8.14 16.97
N SER A 112 -4.30 6.95 16.51
CA SER A 112 -5.10 6.74 15.30
C SER A 112 -4.51 7.38 14.04
N ILE A 113 -3.19 7.56 13.99
CA ILE A 113 -2.47 8.06 12.83
C ILE A 113 -2.27 6.90 11.86
N ARG A 114 -2.64 7.10 10.60
CA ARG A 114 -2.48 6.08 9.57
C ARG A 114 -1.02 5.90 9.18
N VAL A 115 -0.55 4.65 9.22
CA VAL A 115 0.83 4.29 8.91
C VAL A 115 0.88 3.39 7.67
N TYR A 116 1.79 3.72 6.77
CA TYR A 116 2.19 2.87 5.65
C TYR A 116 3.62 2.40 5.90
N MET A 117 3.87 1.12 5.85
CA MET A 117 5.20 0.58 6.08
C MET A 117 5.55 -0.50 5.07
N MET A 118 6.84 -0.64 4.78
CA MET A 118 7.34 -1.76 4.02
C MET A 118 7.38 -3.00 4.94
N PRO A 119 6.69 -4.09 4.59
CA PRO A 119 6.73 -5.31 5.39
C PRO A 119 8.13 -5.93 5.33
N LYS A 120 8.63 -6.38 6.47
CA LYS A 120 9.83 -7.23 6.57
C LYS A 120 9.41 -8.69 6.43
N ILE A 121 10.38 -9.58 6.19
CA ILE A 121 10.12 -11.02 6.02
C ILE A 121 9.36 -11.60 7.20
N THR A 122 9.72 -11.20 8.43
CA THR A 122 9.02 -11.59 9.66
C THR A 122 7.54 -11.20 9.66
N ASP A 123 7.20 -10.02 9.17
CA ASP A 123 5.82 -9.55 9.11
C ASP A 123 4.99 -10.38 8.11
N VAL A 124 5.62 -10.77 7.01
CA VAL A 124 4.99 -11.63 5.99
C VAL A 124 4.75 -13.04 6.55
N ILE A 125 5.72 -13.57 7.29
CA ILE A 125 5.60 -14.89 7.96
C ILE A 125 4.46 -14.85 8.98
N ILE A 126 4.44 -13.84 9.87
CA ILE A 126 3.41 -13.68 10.90
C ILE A 126 2.01 -13.57 10.27
N ARG A 127 1.88 -12.86 9.15
CA ARG A 127 0.59 -12.75 8.46
C ARG A 127 0.04 -14.08 7.93
N GLY A 128 0.91 -15.03 7.67
CA GLY A 128 0.55 -16.39 7.24
C GLY A 128 0.40 -17.40 8.37
N THR A 129 0.50 -16.99 9.65
CA THR A 129 0.35 -17.89 10.80
C THR A 129 -1.13 -18.14 11.11
N GLU A 130 -1.40 -19.32 11.64
CA GLU A 130 -2.71 -19.67 12.21
C GLU A 130 -2.74 -19.30 13.68
N GLU A 131 -3.81 -18.65 14.14
CA GLU A 131 -4.04 -18.44 15.56
C GLU A 131 -4.59 -19.71 16.20
N LEU A 132 -3.87 -20.23 17.18
CA LEU A 132 -4.31 -21.35 18.00
C LEU A 132 -4.51 -20.87 19.43
N HIS A 133 -5.64 -21.25 20.02
CA HIS A 133 -5.87 -21.05 21.45
C HIS A 133 -5.44 -22.28 22.22
N LEU A 134 -4.32 -22.19 22.91
CA LEU A 134 -3.83 -23.24 23.80
C LEU A 134 -4.01 -22.77 25.25
N PHE A 135 -4.93 -23.41 26.00
CA PHE A 135 -5.21 -23.07 27.41
C PHE A 135 -5.47 -21.57 27.63
N ASP A 136 -6.38 -20.96 26.87
CA ASP A 136 -6.72 -19.53 26.92
C ASP A 136 -5.62 -18.54 26.53
N THR A 137 -4.49 -19.07 26.04
CA THR A 137 -3.39 -18.24 25.53
C THR A 137 -3.38 -18.27 24.00
N PRO A 138 -3.47 -17.12 23.31
CA PRO A 138 -3.35 -17.07 21.88
C PRO A 138 -1.89 -17.33 21.48
N ILE A 139 -1.67 -18.38 20.70
CA ILE A 139 -0.35 -18.75 20.17
C ILE A 139 -0.41 -18.74 18.65
N LEU A 140 0.63 -18.19 18.02
CA LEU A 140 0.78 -18.17 16.57
C LEU A 140 1.54 -19.40 16.09
N LEU A 141 0.89 -20.24 15.30
CA LEU A 141 1.53 -21.39 14.67
C LEU A 141 2.07 -20.98 13.29
N THR A 142 3.39 -20.95 13.16
CA THR A 142 4.05 -20.80 11.86
C THR A 142 4.23 -22.18 11.25
N ARG A 143 3.51 -22.48 10.18
CA ARG A 143 3.73 -23.72 9.41
C ARG A 143 4.78 -23.48 8.35
N GLU A 144 5.63 -24.48 8.12
CA GLU A 144 6.40 -24.51 6.87
C GLU A 144 5.44 -24.57 5.70
N TYR A 145 5.57 -23.61 4.77
CA TYR A 145 4.83 -23.63 3.50
C TYR A 145 5.36 -24.73 2.59
N SER A 146 5.31 -25.97 3.04
CA SER A 146 5.45 -27.11 2.16
C SER A 146 4.10 -27.35 1.51
N LEU A 147 4.03 -27.16 0.19
CA LEU A 147 2.88 -27.56 -0.60
C LEU A 147 2.49 -28.99 -0.20
N THR A 148 1.23 -29.22 0.17
CA THR A 148 0.71 -30.57 0.39
C THR A 148 0.97 -31.43 -0.85
N VAL A 149 1.04 -32.75 -0.68
CA VAL A 149 1.31 -33.68 -1.79
C VAL A 149 0.32 -33.44 -2.93
N GLU A 150 -0.94 -33.18 -2.61
CA GLU A 150 -2.01 -32.86 -3.55
C GLU A 150 -1.72 -31.56 -4.33
N GLN A 151 -1.31 -30.50 -3.62
CA GLN A 151 -0.97 -29.21 -4.25
C GLN A 151 0.27 -29.32 -5.14
N ARG A 152 1.25 -30.14 -4.77
CA ARG A 152 2.43 -30.43 -5.61
C ARG A 152 2.03 -31.17 -6.88
N PHE A 153 1.11 -32.12 -6.76
CA PHE A 153 0.60 -32.87 -7.91
C PHE A 153 -0.17 -31.97 -8.87
N VAL A 154 -1.11 -31.17 -8.37
CA VAL A 154 -1.87 -30.21 -9.15
C VAL A 154 -0.95 -29.19 -9.83
N LYS A 155 0.03 -28.66 -9.09
CA LYS A 155 1.03 -27.73 -9.65
C LYS A 155 1.80 -28.37 -10.80
N ARG A 156 2.31 -29.60 -10.64
CA ARG A 156 3.03 -30.31 -11.70
C ARG A 156 2.15 -30.56 -12.94
N LEU A 157 0.87 -30.89 -12.71
CA LEU A 157 -0.10 -31.10 -13.78
C LEU A 157 -0.37 -29.81 -14.57
N ILE A 158 -0.49 -28.68 -13.88
CA ILE A 158 -0.66 -27.37 -14.49
C ILE A 158 0.63 -26.96 -15.25
N ASP A 159 1.80 -27.13 -14.64
CA ASP A 159 3.08 -26.80 -15.27
C ASP A 159 3.30 -27.62 -16.56
N GLN A 160 2.92 -28.90 -16.58
CA GLN A 160 3.01 -29.76 -17.77
C GLN A 160 1.98 -29.41 -18.85
N THR A 161 0.79 -28.92 -18.48
CA THR A 161 -0.25 -28.59 -19.45
C THR A 161 -0.09 -27.19 -20.05
N ILE A 162 0.47 -26.24 -19.29
CA ILE A 162 0.64 -24.85 -19.75
C ILE A 162 2.01 -24.61 -20.37
N PHE A 163 3.04 -25.33 -19.95
CA PHE A 163 4.40 -25.25 -20.49
C PHE A 163 4.90 -26.65 -20.94
N PRO A 164 4.35 -27.20 -22.05
CA PRO A 164 4.94 -28.39 -22.61
C PRO A 164 6.27 -28.02 -23.29
N CYS A 165 7.36 -28.34 -22.66
CA CYS A 165 8.73 -28.35 -23.17
C CYS A 165 9.27 -27.07 -23.85
N GLN A 166 10.14 -26.39 -23.16
CA GLN A 166 11.40 -25.94 -23.77
C GLN A 166 12.54 -26.84 -23.27
#